data_e22c6140af79f7236f6b2c3ed08343d0
#
_entry.id   e22c6140af79f7236f6b2c3ed08343d0
#
_cell.length_a   1.000
_cell.length_b   1.000
_cell.length_c   1.000
_cell.angle_alpha   90.00
_cell.angle_beta   90.00
_cell.angle_gamma   90.00
#
_symmetry.space_group_name_H-M   'P 1'
#
loop_
_entity.id
_entity.type
_entity.pdbx_description
1 polymer ?
#
loop_
_entity_poly.entity_id
_entity_poly.type
_entity_poly.pdbx_seq_one_letter_code
_entity_poly.pdbx_strand_id
1 'polypeptide(L)'
;MKSSSFYHGLLFFFSMAISSMALAQQDSTARLGLPGDNLNLAAVLDVFRQSPTLESFESALNADTSKINNLDLNNDGKVDYIKVVDRPEENIHTIVLQVDLNEKETQDVAVIFVQKEGDNVKIQMIGDEDLYGKNYILEPAEATTATETTN
;
A
#
# COMPACT_ATOMS: atom_id res chain seq x y z
N MET A 1 -53.94 -22.96 46.67
CA MET A 1 -53.22 -24.14 47.08
C MET A 1 -52.31 -24.61 45.95
N LYS A 2 -51.01 -24.59 46.16
CA LYS A 2 -49.92 -25.12 45.33
C LYS A 2 -49.90 -24.72 43.85
N SER A 3 -49.32 -23.60 43.59
CA SER A 3 -48.81 -23.16 42.30
C SER A 3 -47.34 -23.68 42.21
N SER A 4 -47.06 -24.58 41.28
CA SER A 4 -45.70 -24.97 40.92
C SER A 4 -45.33 -24.24 39.62
N SER A 5 -44.46 -23.25 39.78
CA SER A 5 -43.91 -22.50 38.69
C SER A 5 -42.78 -23.28 38.06
N PHE A 6 -42.96 -23.76 36.83
CA PHE A 6 -41.89 -24.35 36.02
C PHE A 6 -41.20 -23.23 35.26
N TYR A 7 -40.01 -22.87 35.73
CA TYR A 7 -39.09 -22.04 34.96
C TYR A 7 -38.36 -22.94 33.93
N HIS A 8 -38.78 -22.85 32.70
CA HIS A 8 -37.98 -23.39 31.60
C HIS A 8 -36.92 -22.38 31.26
N GLY A 9 -35.70 -22.70 31.71
CA GLY A 9 -34.50 -21.97 31.29
C GLY A 9 -34.24 -22.18 29.81
N LEU A 10 -34.53 -21.18 29.02
CA LEU A 10 -34.15 -21.15 27.62
C LEU A 10 -32.69 -20.75 27.51
N LEU A 11 -31.84 -21.76 27.32
CA LEU A 11 -30.42 -21.57 26.99
C LEU A 11 -30.34 -21.08 25.55
N PHE A 12 -30.20 -19.77 25.40
CA PHE A 12 -29.80 -19.17 24.13
C PHE A 12 -28.32 -19.47 23.89
N PHE A 13 -28.04 -20.47 23.06
CA PHE A 13 -26.73 -20.60 22.44
C PHE A 13 -26.56 -19.47 21.43
N PHE A 14 -25.88 -18.40 21.85
CA PHE A 14 -25.38 -17.35 20.95
C PHE A 14 -24.20 -17.94 20.19
N SER A 15 -24.48 -18.56 19.05
CA SER A 15 -23.48 -18.97 18.10
C SER A 15 -22.85 -17.71 17.49
N MET A 16 -21.70 -17.34 18.04
CA MET A 16 -20.89 -16.24 17.51
C MET A 16 -20.24 -16.75 16.22
N ALA A 17 -20.90 -16.53 15.09
CA ALA A 17 -20.31 -16.74 13.78
C ALA A 17 -19.17 -15.72 13.64
N ILE A 18 -17.96 -16.20 13.86
CA ILE A 18 -16.75 -15.47 13.50
C ILE A 18 -16.72 -15.49 11.97
N SER A 19 -17.30 -14.45 11.37
CA SER A 19 -17.09 -14.18 9.94
C SER A 19 -15.61 -13.83 9.80
N SER A 20 -14.81 -14.79 9.39
CA SER A 20 -13.47 -14.56 8.89
C SER A 20 -13.63 -13.67 7.66
N MET A 21 -13.48 -12.36 7.82
CA MET A 21 -13.19 -11.48 6.69
C MET A 21 -11.83 -11.92 6.17
N ALA A 22 -11.82 -12.78 5.17
CA ALA A 22 -10.66 -12.97 4.33
C ALA A 22 -10.40 -11.59 3.71
N LEU A 23 -9.38 -10.90 4.21
CA LEU A 23 -8.76 -9.81 3.50
C LEU A 23 -8.30 -10.42 2.19
N ALA A 24 -9.03 -10.17 1.12
CA ALA A 24 -8.58 -10.51 -0.21
C ALA A 24 -7.29 -9.73 -0.39
N GLN A 25 -6.16 -10.42 -0.31
CA GLN A 25 -4.90 -9.92 -0.80
C GLN A 25 -5.15 -9.65 -2.28
N GLN A 26 -5.22 -8.37 -2.62
CA GLN A 26 -5.36 -7.94 -4.00
C GLN A 26 -4.10 -8.44 -4.71
N ASP A 27 -4.27 -9.35 -5.65
CA ASP A 27 -3.17 -9.87 -6.44
C ASP A 27 -2.59 -8.69 -7.23
N SER A 28 -1.45 -8.17 -6.75
CA SER A 28 -0.78 -7.01 -7.34
C SER A 28 -0.26 -7.26 -8.76
N THR A 29 -0.48 -8.46 -9.30
CA THR A 29 -0.09 -8.85 -10.65
C THR A 29 -1.24 -8.80 -11.65
N ALA A 30 -2.49 -8.62 -11.20
CA ALA A 30 -3.64 -8.53 -12.09
C ALA A 30 -3.60 -7.22 -12.88
N ARG A 31 -3.46 -7.31 -14.19
CA ARG A 31 -3.56 -6.12 -15.08
C ARG A 31 -5.01 -5.70 -15.19
N LEU A 32 -5.28 -4.46 -14.82
CA LEU A 32 -6.62 -3.87 -14.81
C LEU A 32 -6.98 -3.16 -16.13
N GLY A 33 -6.01 -3.02 -17.05
CA GLY A 33 -6.15 -2.22 -18.27
C GLY A 33 -6.13 -0.70 -17.98
N LEU A 34 -5.60 -0.32 -16.82
CA LEU A 34 -5.46 1.06 -16.40
C LEU A 34 -4.03 1.57 -16.68
N PRO A 35 -3.82 2.90 -16.75
CA PRO A 35 -2.49 3.47 -17.00
C PRO A 35 -1.43 3.02 -15.97
N GLY A 36 -1.85 2.76 -14.72
CA GLY A 36 -0.98 2.28 -13.64
C GLY A 36 -0.40 0.89 -13.85
N ASP A 37 -0.93 0.08 -14.79
CA ASP A 37 -0.37 -1.24 -15.12
C ASP A 37 1.09 -1.18 -15.60
N ASN A 38 1.56 -0.01 -16.00
CA ASN A 38 2.92 0.25 -16.45
C ASN A 38 3.91 0.57 -15.31
N LEU A 39 3.44 0.64 -14.06
CA LEU A 39 4.26 0.79 -12.86
C LEU A 39 3.77 -0.15 -11.76
N ASN A 40 4.55 -1.17 -11.45
CA ASN A 40 4.20 -2.12 -10.39
C ASN A 40 4.49 -1.52 -9.01
N LEU A 41 3.44 -1.09 -8.29
CA LEU A 41 3.58 -0.44 -6.98
C LEU A 41 4.15 -1.37 -5.90
N ALA A 42 3.99 -2.68 -5.99
CA ALA A 42 4.64 -3.61 -5.07
C ALA A 42 6.17 -3.58 -5.25
N ALA A 43 6.63 -3.59 -6.49
CA ALA A 43 8.06 -3.43 -6.80
C ALA A 43 8.60 -2.05 -6.38
N VAL A 44 7.80 -1.00 -6.56
CA VAL A 44 8.15 0.36 -6.08
C VAL A 44 8.34 0.37 -4.56
N LEU A 45 7.43 -0.27 -3.82
CA LEU A 45 7.51 -0.35 -2.36
C LEU A 45 8.73 -1.14 -1.89
N ASP A 46 9.11 -2.20 -2.60
CA ASP A 46 10.33 -2.96 -2.32
C ASP A 46 11.59 -2.12 -2.55
N VAL A 47 11.65 -1.35 -3.64
CA VAL A 47 12.76 -0.42 -3.91
C VAL A 47 12.82 0.67 -2.84
N PHE A 48 11.67 1.22 -2.44
CA PHE A 48 11.61 2.20 -1.36
C PHE A 48 12.24 1.68 -0.07
N ARG A 49 11.88 0.47 0.34
CA ARG A 49 12.41 -0.16 1.57
C ARG A 49 13.91 -0.44 1.52
N GLN A 50 14.47 -0.65 0.33
CA GLN A 50 15.89 -0.93 0.12
C GLN A 50 16.73 0.32 -0.08
N SER A 51 16.10 1.46 -0.32
CA SER A 51 16.78 2.73 -0.61
C SER A 51 17.14 3.46 0.68
N PRO A 52 18.39 3.83 0.90
CA PRO A 52 18.82 4.53 2.11
C PRO A 52 18.35 6.00 2.17
N THR A 53 18.08 6.62 1.04
CA THR A 53 17.60 8.02 0.94
C THR A 53 16.53 8.14 -0.13
N LEU A 54 15.74 9.23 -0.07
CA LEU A 54 14.72 9.50 -1.10
C LEU A 54 15.33 9.80 -2.47
N GLU A 55 16.51 10.41 -2.52
CA GLU A 55 17.24 10.66 -3.77
C GLU A 55 17.69 9.35 -4.43
N SER A 56 18.16 8.38 -3.62
CA SER A 56 18.52 7.05 -4.14
C SER A 56 17.29 6.27 -4.59
N PHE A 57 16.17 6.43 -3.90
CA PHE A 57 14.88 5.86 -4.28
C PHE A 57 14.40 6.42 -5.63
N GLU A 58 14.37 7.74 -5.78
CA GLU A 58 13.99 8.41 -7.04
C GLU A 58 14.88 7.96 -8.20
N SER A 59 16.20 7.92 -7.97
CA SER A 59 17.16 7.47 -8.98
C SER A 59 16.93 6.00 -9.39
N ALA A 60 16.62 5.14 -8.42
CA ALA A 60 16.35 3.73 -8.69
C ALA A 60 15.05 3.51 -9.46
N LEU A 61 14.00 4.30 -9.18
CA LEU A 61 12.74 4.24 -9.92
C LEU A 61 12.93 4.58 -11.41
N ASN A 62 13.76 5.59 -11.68
CA ASN A 62 13.93 6.14 -13.02
C ASN A 62 15.14 5.54 -13.78
N ALA A 63 15.82 4.57 -13.19
CA ALA A 63 16.95 3.90 -13.84
C ALA A 63 16.48 3.00 -14.99
N ASP A 64 17.03 3.17 -16.19
CA ASP A 64 16.74 2.34 -17.36
C ASP A 64 16.95 0.85 -17.11
N THR A 65 17.86 0.51 -16.21
CA THR A 65 18.20 -0.86 -15.84
C THR A 65 17.19 -1.52 -14.92
N SER A 66 16.45 -0.74 -14.15
CA SER A 66 15.43 -1.26 -13.20
C SER A 66 14.19 -1.79 -13.91
N LYS A 67 13.80 -1.17 -15.02
CA LYS A 67 12.58 -1.46 -15.79
C LYS A 67 11.30 -1.49 -14.95
N ILE A 68 11.31 -0.82 -13.80
CA ILE A 68 10.17 -0.73 -12.89
C ILE A 68 9.18 0.30 -13.41
N ASN A 69 9.70 1.44 -13.88
CA ASN A 69 8.92 2.54 -14.42
C ASN A 69 8.82 2.41 -15.95
N ASN A 70 7.60 2.26 -16.44
CA ASN A 70 7.26 2.26 -17.87
C ASN A 70 6.04 3.15 -18.12
N LEU A 71 5.79 4.14 -17.24
CA LEU A 71 4.69 5.08 -17.40
C LEU A 71 4.92 6.01 -18.60
N ASP A 72 3.87 6.28 -19.31
CA ASP A 72 3.77 7.30 -20.37
C ASP A 72 2.35 7.88 -20.29
N LEU A 73 2.15 8.79 -19.33
CA LEU A 73 0.83 9.35 -19.02
C LEU A 73 0.44 10.49 -19.96
N ASN A 74 1.44 11.15 -20.55
CA ASN A 74 1.22 12.21 -21.55
C ASN A 74 1.15 11.68 -22.99
N ASN A 75 1.38 10.37 -23.20
CA ASN A 75 1.34 9.68 -24.50
C ASN A 75 2.32 10.26 -25.55
N ASP A 76 3.51 10.64 -25.10
CA ASP A 76 4.57 11.15 -26.00
C ASP A 76 5.51 10.04 -26.52
N GLY A 77 5.28 8.81 -26.11
CA GLY A 77 6.07 7.62 -26.49
C GLY A 77 7.37 7.47 -25.71
N LYS A 78 7.56 8.23 -24.66
CA LYS A 78 8.72 8.13 -23.75
C LYS A 78 8.26 7.80 -22.34
N VAL A 79 9.14 7.14 -21.58
CA VAL A 79 8.88 6.89 -20.16
C VAL A 79 8.92 8.21 -19.40
N ASP A 80 7.86 8.47 -18.64
CA ASP A 80 7.76 9.64 -17.78
C ASP A 80 8.69 9.52 -16.58
N TYR A 81 9.34 10.63 -16.21
CA TYR A 81 10.16 10.70 -15.00
C TYR A 81 9.30 10.81 -13.76
N ILE A 82 9.50 9.92 -12.79
CA ILE A 82 8.81 9.97 -11.49
C ILE A 82 9.62 10.83 -10.53
N LYS A 83 9.04 11.93 -10.07
CA LYS A 83 9.58 12.76 -8.98
C LYS A 83 9.12 12.22 -7.64
N VAL A 84 10.00 12.28 -6.64
CA VAL A 84 9.72 11.89 -5.26
C VAL A 84 9.68 13.13 -4.39
N VAL A 85 8.52 13.46 -3.84
CA VAL A 85 8.30 14.66 -3.03
C VAL A 85 7.95 14.25 -1.60
N ASP A 86 8.76 14.64 -0.62
CA ASP A 86 8.47 14.44 0.81
C ASP A 86 7.68 15.62 1.37
N ARG A 87 6.59 15.31 2.06
CA ARG A 87 5.76 16.25 2.82
C ARG A 87 5.71 15.79 4.27
N PRO A 88 6.67 16.21 5.10
CA PRO A 88 6.71 15.79 6.50
C PRO A 88 5.68 16.55 7.34
N GLU A 89 4.98 15.83 8.22
CA GLU A 89 4.06 16.38 9.22
C GLU A 89 4.26 15.64 10.56
N GLU A 90 4.82 16.31 11.54
CA GLU A 90 5.10 15.75 12.88
C GLU A 90 5.82 14.38 12.84
N ASN A 91 5.09 13.28 13.01
CA ASN A 91 5.60 11.92 13.01
C ASN A 91 5.23 11.11 11.75
N ILE A 92 4.67 11.78 10.73
CA ILE A 92 4.26 11.19 9.46
C ILE A 92 5.06 11.84 8.32
N HIS A 93 5.62 11.03 7.44
CA HIS A 93 6.12 11.45 6.15
C HIS A 93 5.15 11.00 5.06
N THR A 94 4.66 11.95 4.28
CA THR A 94 3.83 11.68 3.11
C THR A 94 4.71 11.84 1.86
N ILE A 95 5.15 10.72 1.32
CA ILE A 95 6.03 10.68 0.16
C ILE A 95 5.18 10.50 -1.08
N VAL A 96 5.13 11.51 -1.93
CA VAL A 96 4.30 11.55 -3.13
C VAL A 96 5.14 11.24 -4.35
N LEU A 97 4.70 10.28 -5.16
CA LEU A 97 5.27 9.98 -6.47
C LEU A 97 4.49 10.76 -7.52
N GLN A 98 5.17 11.63 -8.26
CA GLN A 98 4.54 12.55 -9.22
C GLN A 98 5.18 12.46 -10.60
N VAL A 99 4.36 12.63 -11.62
CA VAL A 99 4.78 12.77 -13.03
C VAL A 99 4.34 14.13 -13.54
N ASP A 100 5.20 14.85 -14.25
CA ASP A 100 4.81 16.06 -14.97
C ASP A 100 4.18 15.67 -16.30
N LEU A 101 2.89 15.94 -16.48
CA LEU A 101 2.20 15.74 -17.75
C LEU A 101 2.60 16.78 -18.79
N ASN A 102 2.84 18.00 -18.32
CA ASN A 102 3.34 19.15 -19.10
C ASN A 102 3.90 20.20 -18.14
N GLU A 103 4.29 21.36 -18.64
CA GLU A 103 4.90 22.46 -17.84
C GLU A 103 3.99 23.02 -16.72
N LYS A 104 2.68 22.72 -16.75
CA LYS A 104 1.70 23.29 -15.81
C LYS A 104 0.92 22.25 -15.03
N GLU A 105 0.99 20.99 -15.42
CA GLU A 105 0.18 19.92 -14.85
C GLU A 105 1.04 18.77 -14.38
N THR A 106 0.81 18.35 -13.16
CA THR A 106 1.41 17.17 -12.54
C THR A 106 0.32 16.15 -12.19
N GLN A 107 0.64 14.88 -12.27
CA GLN A 107 -0.20 13.78 -11.84
C GLN A 107 0.47 13.07 -10.67
N ASP A 108 -0.24 12.96 -9.55
CA ASP A 108 0.16 12.10 -8.44
C ASP A 108 -0.08 10.64 -8.86
N VAL A 109 0.93 9.82 -8.77
CA VAL A 109 0.86 8.41 -9.19
C VAL A 109 0.51 7.52 -8.01
N ALA A 110 1.18 7.75 -6.90
CA ALA A 110 0.97 7.04 -5.65
C ALA A 110 1.51 7.85 -4.48
N VAL A 111 1.09 7.49 -3.28
CA VAL A 111 1.55 8.09 -2.03
C VAL A 111 2.03 6.99 -1.09
N ILE A 112 3.20 7.19 -0.48
CA ILE A 112 3.72 6.34 0.58
C ILE A 112 3.62 7.09 1.90
N PHE A 113 2.84 6.57 2.83
CA PHE A 113 2.79 7.05 4.21
C PHE A 113 3.79 6.28 5.05
N VAL A 114 4.65 7.01 5.73
CA VAL A 114 5.61 6.46 6.70
C VAL A 114 5.33 7.09 8.05
N GLN A 115 4.82 6.32 8.98
CA GLN A 115 4.46 6.78 10.32
C GLN A 115 5.36 6.12 11.36
N LYS A 116 5.98 6.94 12.22
CA LYS A 116 6.72 6.46 13.37
C LYS A 116 5.81 6.38 14.60
N GLU A 117 5.71 5.18 15.18
CA GLU A 117 4.96 4.91 16.42
C GLU A 117 5.92 4.28 17.46
N GLY A 118 6.52 5.11 18.31
CA GLY A 118 7.57 4.66 19.23
C GLY A 118 8.78 4.12 18.48
N ASP A 119 9.10 2.85 18.71
CA ASP A 119 10.21 2.15 18.02
C ASP A 119 9.77 1.46 16.71
N ASN A 120 8.46 1.48 16.40
CA ASN A 120 7.92 0.88 15.19
C ASN A 120 7.74 1.90 14.09
N VAL A 121 7.84 1.43 12.85
CA VAL A 121 7.55 2.21 11.66
C VAL A 121 6.46 1.48 10.87
N LYS A 122 5.37 2.19 10.61
CA LYS A 122 4.31 1.73 9.71
C LYS A 122 4.49 2.35 8.35
N ILE A 123 4.36 1.54 7.32
CA ILE A 123 4.43 1.98 5.92
C ILE A 123 3.17 1.51 5.22
N GLN A 124 2.55 2.41 4.46
CA GLN A 124 1.40 2.10 3.61
C GLN A 124 1.54 2.85 2.30
N MET A 125 1.29 2.18 1.18
CA MET A 125 1.27 2.81 -0.14
C MET A 125 -0.14 2.79 -0.71
N ILE A 126 -0.57 3.91 -1.26
CA ILE A 126 -1.87 4.07 -1.90
C ILE A 126 -1.64 4.55 -3.33
N GLY A 127 -2.16 3.79 -4.29
CA GLY A 127 -2.16 4.17 -5.70
C GLY A 127 -3.26 5.19 -6.00
N ASP A 128 -3.00 6.08 -6.95
CA ASP A 128 -4.01 7.00 -7.45
C ASP A 128 -5.20 6.26 -8.06
N GLU A 129 -6.43 6.73 -7.81
CA GLU A 129 -7.66 6.04 -8.21
C GLU A 129 -7.82 5.96 -9.72
N ASP A 130 -7.43 6.99 -10.46
CA ASP A 130 -7.55 7.03 -11.91
C ASP A 130 -6.53 6.11 -12.59
N LEU A 131 -5.40 5.86 -11.93
CA LEU A 131 -4.32 5.02 -12.46
C LEU A 131 -4.42 3.55 -12.02
N TYR A 132 -4.92 3.28 -10.81
CA TYR A 132 -4.91 1.94 -10.20
C TYR A 132 -6.30 1.44 -9.79
N GLY A 133 -7.33 2.25 -9.95
CA GLY A 133 -8.67 1.94 -9.44
C GLY A 133 -8.83 2.21 -7.95
N LYS A 134 -10.09 2.10 -7.49
CA LYS A 134 -10.45 2.42 -6.11
C LYS A 134 -9.81 1.49 -5.10
N ASN A 135 -9.38 2.07 -3.98
CA ASN A 135 -8.85 1.32 -2.83
C ASN A 135 -7.62 0.46 -3.13
N TYR A 136 -6.76 0.91 -4.05
CA TYR A 136 -5.48 0.24 -4.29
C TYR A 136 -4.50 0.59 -3.17
N ILE A 137 -4.44 -0.27 -2.16
CA ILE A 137 -3.64 -0.09 -0.95
C ILE A 137 -2.68 -1.26 -0.80
N LEU A 138 -1.40 -0.96 -0.57
CA LEU A 138 -0.35 -1.92 -0.32
C LEU A 138 0.29 -1.65 1.04
N GLU A 139 0.52 -2.71 1.80
CA GLU A 139 1.30 -2.70 3.03
C GLU A 139 2.46 -3.68 2.88
N PRO A 140 3.68 -3.33 3.36
CA PRO A 140 4.77 -4.29 3.37
C PRO A 140 4.38 -5.49 4.22
N ALA A 141 4.74 -6.70 3.78
CA ALA A 141 4.66 -7.86 4.64
C ALA A 141 5.49 -7.59 5.91
N GLU A 142 4.91 -7.82 7.08
CA GLU A 142 5.63 -7.69 8.34
C GLU A 142 6.87 -8.59 8.29
N ALA A 143 8.03 -8.03 8.60
CA ALA A 143 9.22 -8.83 8.77
C ALA A 143 8.98 -9.73 10.00
N THR A 144 8.71 -11.02 9.75
CA THR A 144 8.65 -12.01 10.81
C THR A 144 10.05 -12.07 11.40
N THR A 145 10.26 -11.47 12.56
CA THR A 145 11.45 -11.73 13.37
C THR A 145 11.40 -13.20 13.74
N ALA A 146 12.17 -14.01 13.00
CA ALA A 146 12.44 -15.38 13.42
C ALA A 146 13.11 -15.30 14.78
N THR A 147 12.37 -15.61 15.84
CA THR A 147 12.93 -15.86 17.14
C THR A 147 13.74 -17.15 17.03
N GLU A 148 15.05 -17.04 16.87
CA GLU A 148 15.94 -18.19 17.06
C GLU A 148 15.76 -18.65 18.50
N THR A 149 15.03 -19.75 18.63
CA THR A 149 15.04 -20.53 19.88
C THR A 149 16.33 -21.33 19.87
N THR A 150 17.39 -20.77 20.45
CA THR A 150 18.57 -21.54 20.82
C THR A 150 18.20 -22.43 22.02
N ASN A 151 18.20 -23.71 21.75
CA ASN A 151 18.22 -24.75 22.74
C ASN A 151 19.64 -25.01 23.19
#